data_220e3bbb47a1e2c1a776db75cad73417
#
_entry.id   220e3bbb47a1e2c1a776db75cad73417
#
_cell.length_a   1.000
_cell.length_b   1.000
_cell.length_c   1.000
_cell.angle_alpha   90.00
_cell.angle_beta   90.00
_cell.angle_gamma   90.00
#
_symmetry.space_group_name_H-M   'P 1'
#
loop_
_entity.id
_entity.type
_entity.pdbx_description
1 polymer ?
#
loop_
_entity_poly.entity_id
_entity_poly.type
_entity_poly.pdbx_seq_one_letter_code
_entity_poly.pdbx_strand_id
1 'polypeptide(L)' 'MEIKEVKAEIKDYVRDHYKYYGWYPYDVEVGDVVYSYEQYMDILSMTV' A
#
# COMPACT_ATOMS: atom_id res chain seq x y z
N MET A 1 -9.29 -11.39 3.10
CA MET A 1 -9.21 -10.40 2.01
C MET A 1 -8.22 -10.89 0.97
N GLU A 2 -8.59 -10.82 -0.30
CA GLU A 2 -7.71 -11.28 -1.37
C GLU A 2 -6.55 -10.31 -1.57
N ILE A 3 -5.41 -10.84 -1.99
CA ILE A 3 -4.21 -10.02 -2.22
C ILE A 3 -4.45 -8.95 -3.28
N LYS A 4 -5.32 -9.23 -4.25
CA LYS A 4 -5.68 -8.28 -5.28
C LYS A 4 -6.35 -7.04 -4.67
N GLU A 5 -7.24 -7.25 -3.70
CA GLU A 5 -7.92 -6.15 -3.02
C GLU A 5 -6.96 -5.38 -2.14
N VAL A 6 -6.08 -6.10 -1.44
CA VAL A 6 -5.06 -5.48 -0.59
C VAL A 6 -4.14 -4.60 -1.44
N LYS A 7 -3.71 -5.11 -2.58
CA LYS A 7 -2.86 -4.35 -3.50
C LYS A 7 -3.57 -3.08 -3.97
N ALA A 8 -4.84 -3.18 -4.32
CA ALA A 8 -5.60 -2.02 -4.79
C ALA A 8 -5.72 -0.95 -3.70
N GLU A 9 -6.00 -1.36 -2.47
CA GLU A 9 -6.11 -0.42 -1.36
C GLU A 9 -4.77 0.24 -1.03
N ILE A 10 -3.69 -0.53 -1.04
CA ILE A 10 -2.35 0.01 -0.82
C ILE A 10 -2.01 1.02 -1.91
N LYS A 11 -2.27 0.66 -3.15
CA LYS A 11 -1.98 1.54 -4.29
C LYS A 11 -2.71 2.86 -4.17
N ASP A 12 -3.99 2.82 -3.83
CA ASP A 12 -4.79 4.03 -3.68
C ASP A 12 -4.27 4.90 -2.53
N TYR A 13 -3.97 4.29 -1.39
CA TYR A 13 -3.47 5.01 -0.24
C TYR A 13 -2.12 5.66 -0.53
N VAL A 14 -1.20 4.89 -1.10
CA VAL A 14 0.15 5.40 -1.40
C VAL A 14 0.09 6.53 -2.41
N ARG A 15 -0.73 6.39 -3.44
CA ARG A 15 -0.90 7.43 -4.45
C ARG A 15 -1.42 8.73 -3.83
N ASP A 16 -2.45 8.64 -2.99
CA ASP A 16 -3.03 9.82 -2.36
C ASP A 16 -2.05 10.46 -1.37
N HIS A 17 -1.33 9.63 -0.63
CA HIS A 17 -0.33 10.10 0.31
C HIS A 17 0.79 10.85 -0.41
N TYR A 18 1.29 10.27 -1.48
CA TYR A 18 2.33 10.90 -2.28
C TYR A 18 1.85 12.22 -2.89
N LYS A 19 0.63 12.24 -3.37
CA LYS A 19 0.05 13.42 -3.99
C LYS A 19 -0.08 14.56 -2.98
N TYR A 20 -0.39 14.22 -1.73
CA TYR A 20 -0.60 15.21 -0.69
C TYR A 20 0.70 15.67 -0.05
N TYR A 21 1.59 14.71 0.28
CA TYR A 21 2.81 15.00 1.05
C TYR A 21 4.08 15.10 0.19
N GLY A 22 4.09 14.46 -0.97
CA GLY A 22 5.27 14.44 -1.83
C GLY A 22 6.26 13.32 -1.52
N TRP A 23 5.91 12.39 -0.64
CA TRP A 23 6.72 11.20 -0.37
C TRP A 23 5.83 10.02 -0.07
N TYR A 24 6.43 8.81 -0.15
CA TYR A 24 5.71 7.58 0.16
C TYR A 24 5.61 7.37 1.67
N PRO A 25 4.52 6.78 2.16
CA PRO A 25 4.38 6.49 3.59
C PRO A 25 5.34 5.41 4.04
N TYR A 26 5.69 5.44 5.33
CA TYR A 26 6.54 4.40 5.93
C TYR A 26 5.78 3.09 6.11
N ASP A 27 4.48 3.16 6.30
CA ASP A 27 3.64 1.98 6.43
C ASP A 27 2.24 2.29 5.92
N VAL A 28 1.47 1.23 5.67
CA VAL A 28 0.08 1.33 5.22
C VAL A 28 -0.74 0.33 6.01
N GLU A 29 -1.86 0.78 6.54
CA GLU A 29 -2.80 -0.10 7.23
C GLU A 29 -3.95 -0.46 6.30
N VAL A 30 -4.20 -1.77 6.15
CA VAL A 30 -5.32 -2.29 5.39
C VAL A 30 -6.09 -3.24 6.31
N GLY A 31 -7.31 -2.86 6.66
CA GLY A 31 -8.07 -3.59 7.65
C GLY A 31 -7.36 -3.55 8.98
N ASP A 32 -7.06 -4.73 9.54
CA ASP A 32 -6.39 -4.84 10.82
C ASP A 32 -4.90 -5.12 10.67
N VAL A 33 -4.37 -5.07 9.45
CA VAL A 33 -2.98 -5.43 9.18
C VAL A 33 -2.20 -4.19 8.77
N VAL A 34 -1.04 -4.01 9.41
CA VAL A 34 -0.12 -2.91 9.06
C VAL A 34 1.02 -3.48 8.22
N TYR A 35 1.22 -2.91 7.04
CA TYR A 35 2.28 -3.31 6.13
C TYR A 35 3.38 -2.27 6.18
N SER A 36 4.62 -2.71 6.45
CA SER A 36 5.78 -1.83 6.41
C SER A 36 6.08 -1.40 4.97
N TYR A 37 6.94 -0.41 4.81
CA TYR A 37 7.34 0.06 3.48
C TYR A 37 7.79 -1.10 2.58
N GLU A 38 8.68 -1.95 3.10
CA GLU A 38 9.19 -3.08 2.34
C GLU A 38 8.07 -4.05 1.97
N GLN A 39 7.18 -4.33 2.93
CA GLN A 39 6.08 -5.26 2.71
C GLN A 39 5.10 -4.74 1.67
N TYR A 40 4.68 -3.48 1.77
CA TYR A 40 3.70 -2.99 0.82
C TYR A 40 4.30 -2.77 -0.57
N MET A 41 5.60 -2.44 -0.66
CA MET A 41 6.25 -2.34 -1.96
C MET A 41 6.32 -3.70 -2.65
N ASP A 42 6.56 -4.77 -1.88
CA ASP A 42 6.52 -6.13 -2.42
C ASP A 42 5.13 -6.45 -2.98
N ILE A 43 4.09 -6.09 -2.25
CA ILE A 43 2.73 -6.34 -2.70
C ILE A 43 2.43 -5.56 -3.98
N LEU A 44 2.87 -4.32 -4.05
CA LEU A 44 2.65 -3.48 -5.23
C LEU A 44 3.38 -4.04 -6.46
N SER A 45 4.47 -4.77 -6.27
CA SER A 45 5.21 -5.36 -7.37
C SER A 45 4.65 -6.69 -7.85
N MET A 46 3.68 -7.25 -7.12
CA MET A 46 3.06 -8.53 -7.52
C MET A 46 2.17 -8.33 -8.75
N THR A 47 2.15 -9.38 -9.59
CA THR A 47 1.29 -9.41 -10.78
C THR A 47 -0.04 -10.05 -10.41
N VAL A 48 -0.92 -9.28 -9.83
CA VAL A 48 -2.25 -9.77 -9.44
C VAL A 48 -3.32 -8.77 -9.84
#